data_dafdce1a9a293912deb098d5a5ee7121
#
_entry.id   dafdce1a9a293912deb098d5a5ee7121
#
_cell.length_a   1.000
_cell.length_b   1.000
_cell.length_c   1.000
_cell.angle_alpha   90.00
_cell.angle_beta   90.00
_cell.angle_gamma   90.00
#
_symmetry.space_group_name_H-M   'P 1'
#
loop_
_entity.id
_entity.type
_entity.pdbx_description
1 polymer ?
#
loop_
_entity_poly.entity_id
_entity_poly.type
_entity_poly.pdbx_seq_one_letter_code
_entity_poly.pdbx_strand_id
1 'polypeptide(L)'
;MMRPTWTASVLTLFPEMFPGLLGESLAGRARAAGVWSLDASDIRRFAINRHGTVDDAPFGGGPGLIMRPDVVDAALDAVLETRTAAGLAPCPVIYLSPRGTPLVQARVRALAEGSGVVLLCGRYEGVDQRVLEARAIEEVSIGDFVLSGGEPAAICLIAACVRLLPRVLGA
;
A
#
# COMPACT_ATOMS: atom_id res chain seq x y z
N MET A 1 11.35 22.49 7.47
CA MET A 1 11.44 21.20 6.77
C MET A 1 10.48 21.23 5.59
N MET A 2 10.97 20.94 4.40
CA MET A 2 10.10 20.88 3.22
C MET A 2 9.13 19.71 3.35
N ARG A 3 7.87 19.91 2.95
CA ARG A 3 6.91 18.83 2.82
C ARG A 3 7.41 17.82 1.78
N PRO A 4 7.33 16.51 2.04
CA PRO A 4 7.65 15.54 1.02
C PRO A 4 6.72 15.72 -0.18
N THR A 5 7.28 15.57 -1.37
CA THR A 5 6.53 15.74 -2.61
C THR A 5 5.66 14.53 -2.93
N TRP A 6 5.98 13.40 -2.32
CA TRP A 6 5.29 12.14 -2.57
C TRP A 6 5.26 11.30 -1.29
N THR A 7 4.12 10.73 -0.96
CA THR A 7 3.94 9.96 0.27
C THR A 7 3.30 8.61 -0.02
N ALA A 8 4.00 7.53 0.37
CA ALA A 8 3.46 6.19 0.38
C ALA A 8 2.84 5.89 1.75
N SER A 9 1.57 5.54 1.77
CA SER A 9 0.87 5.07 2.96
C SER A 9 0.55 3.59 2.76
N VAL A 10 1.09 2.72 3.61
CA VAL A 10 0.98 1.27 3.45
C VAL A 10 0.14 0.69 4.58
N LEU A 11 -0.88 -0.08 4.22
CA LEU A 11 -1.67 -0.88 5.14
C LEU A 11 -1.18 -2.33 5.07
N THR A 12 -0.72 -2.87 6.18
CA THR A 12 -0.05 -4.17 6.24
C THR A 12 -0.26 -4.83 7.60
N LEU A 13 -0.13 -6.14 7.68
CA LEU A 13 -0.04 -6.87 8.94
C LEU A 13 1.39 -6.92 9.49
N PHE A 14 2.37 -6.44 8.70
CA PHE A 14 3.80 -6.50 9.04
C PHE A 14 4.48 -5.14 8.80
N PRO A 15 4.12 -4.11 9.57
CA PRO A 15 4.72 -2.77 9.38
C PRO A 15 6.24 -2.75 9.53
N GLU A 16 6.81 -3.70 10.29
CA GLU A 16 8.26 -3.86 10.47
C GLU A 16 9.01 -4.24 9.18
N MET A 17 8.32 -4.70 8.14
CA MET A 17 8.92 -4.94 6.82
C MET A 17 9.28 -3.64 6.09
N PHE A 18 8.77 -2.52 6.60
CA PHE A 18 8.99 -1.20 6.01
C PHE A 18 9.86 -0.33 6.91
N PRO A 19 10.78 0.47 6.35
CA PRO A 19 11.02 0.68 4.93
C PRO A 19 11.75 -0.47 4.23
N GLY A 20 12.35 -1.42 4.97
CA GLY A 20 13.13 -2.48 4.38
C GLY A 20 14.24 -1.93 3.47
N LEU A 21 14.39 -2.48 2.28
CA LEU A 21 15.36 -2.03 1.30
C LEU A 21 15.13 -0.58 0.81
N LEU A 22 13.94 -0.04 1.00
CA LEU A 22 13.66 1.37 0.66
C LEU A 22 14.35 2.36 1.60
N GLY A 23 14.88 1.90 2.73
CA GLY A 23 15.71 2.70 3.64
C GLY A 23 17.17 2.83 3.22
N GLU A 24 17.57 2.18 2.13
CA GLU A 24 18.94 2.12 1.68
C GLU A 24 19.14 2.76 0.31
N SER A 25 20.40 3.00 -0.08
CA SER A 25 20.79 3.49 -1.40
C SER A 25 20.07 4.79 -1.80
N LEU A 26 19.65 4.91 -3.06
CA LEU A 26 19.02 6.11 -3.60
C LEU A 26 17.69 6.44 -2.91
N ALA A 27 16.84 5.45 -2.74
CA ALA A 27 15.54 5.63 -2.10
C ALA A 27 15.68 6.06 -0.63
N GLY A 28 16.60 5.43 0.10
CA GLY A 28 16.87 5.76 1.50
C GLY A 28 17.43 7.16 1.67
N ARG A 29 18.39 7.57 0.83
CA ARG A 29 18.92 8.93 0.86
C ARG A 29 17.87 9.98 0.54
N ALA A 30 17.04 9.73 -0.47
CA ALA A 30 15.95 10.63 -0.84
C ALA A 30 14.93 10.77 0.30
N ARG A 31 14.61 9.68 0.98
CA ARG A 31 13.71 9.68 2.13
C ARG A 31 14.31 10.49 3.29
N ALA A 32 15.57 10.26 3.61
CA ALA A 32 16.30 11.01 4.66
C ALA A 32 16.37 12.51 4.34
N ALA A 33 16.47 12.87 3.07
CA ALA A 33 16.45 14.26 2.61
C ALA A 33 15.04 14.87 2.53
N GLY A 34 14.00 14.12 2.86
CA GLY A 34 12.62 14.61 2.85
C GLY A 34 11.97 14.71 1.47
N VAL A 35 12.55 14.11 0.44
CA VAL A 35 11.98 14.11 -0.92
C VAL A 35 10.68 13.32 -0.96
N TRP A 36 10.63 12.19 -0.26
CA TRP A 36 9.43 11.37 -0.12
C TRP A 36 9.32 10.82 1.30
N SER A 37 8.14 10.35 1.65
CA SER A 37 7.90 9.75 2.96
C SER A 37 7.14 8.44 2.85
N LEU A 38 7.27 7.64 3.90
CA LEU A 38 6.61 6.35 4.03
C LEU A 38 5.97 6.26 5.40
N ASP A 39 4.72 5.84 5.43
CA ASP A 39 4.00 5.49 6.64
C ASP A 39 3.44 4.07 6.48
N ALA A 40 3.75 3.19 7.40
CA ALA A 40 3.26 1.81 7.41
C ALA A 40 2.41 1.60 8.66
N SER A 41 1.12 1.31 8.46
CA SER A 41 0.15 1.13 9.51
C SER A 41 -0.26 -0.33 9.65
N ASP A 42 -0.30 -0.83 10.87
CA ASP A 42 -0.74 -2.18 11.19
C ASP A 42 -2.27 -2.28 11.09
N ILE A 43 -2.75 -3.11 10.17
CA ILE A 43 -4.18 -3.35 9.97
C ILE A 43 -4.84 -3.93 11.23
N ARG A 44 -4.10 -4.64 12.09
CA ARG A 44 -4.62 -5.20 13.37
C ARG A 44 -5.18 -4.14 14.30
N ARG A 45 -4.71 -2.90 14.22
CA ARG A 45 -5.21 -1.80 15.05
C ARG A 45 -6.69 -1.50 14.81
N PHE A 46 -7.24 -1.95 13.70
CA PHE A 46 -8.62 -1.70 13.29
C PHE A 46 -9.52 -2.91 13.50
N ALA A 47 -9.00 -3.97 14.11
CA ALA A 47 -9.80 -5.14 14.50
C ALA A 47 -10.84 -4.75 15.55
N ILE A 48 -12.05 -5.29 15.42
CA ILE A 48 -13.19 -4.93 16.28
C ILE A 48 -13.04 -5.58 17.66
N ASN A 49 -12.41 -6.75 17.73
CA ASN A 49 -12.25 -7.49 18.97
C ASN A 49 -10.85 -7.28 19.59
N ARG A 50 -10.75 -7.55 20.90
CA ARG A 50 -9.51 -7.44 21.65
C ARG A 50 -8.40 -8.42 21.23
N HIS A 51 -8.74 -9.45 20.47
CA HIS A 51 -7.77 -10.44 19.97
C HIS A 51 -7.08 -10.00 18.69
N GLY A 52 -7.48 -8.87 18.10
CA GLY A 52 -6.88 -8.37 16.87
C GLY A 52 -7.19 -9.26 15.66
N THR A 53 -8.37 -9.87 15.62
CA THR A 53 -8.78 -10.75 14.53
C THR A 53 -9.00 -9.96 13.24
N VAL A 54 -8.24 -10.30 12.19
CA VAL A 54 -8.25 -9.59 10.90
C VAL A 54 -8.71 -10.47 9.75
N ASP A 55 -8.94 -11.75 10.01
CA ASP A 55 -9.27 -12.76 9.02
C ASP A 55 -10.56 -13.50 9.38
N ASP A 56 -11.19 -14.10 8.37
CA ASP A 56 -12.41 -14.88 8.51
C ASP A 56 -12.54 -15.88 7.35
N ALA A 57 -13.48 -16.79 7.46
CA ALA A 57 -13.82 -17.68 6.37
C ALA A 57 -14.31 -16.87 5.15
N PRO A 58 -14.02 -17.33 3.90
CA PRO A 58 -14.52 -16.64 2.71
C PRO A 58 -16.04 -16.57 2.70
N PHE A 59 -16.57 -15.41 2.28
CA PHE A 59 -18.02 -15.25 2.11
C PHE A 59 -18.53 -16.22 1.03
N GLY A 60 -19.59 -16.95 1.37
CA GLY A 60 -20.14 -17.97 0.46
C GLY A 60 -19.48 -19.36 0.62
N GLY A 61 -18.52 -19.52 1.53
CA GLY A 61 -17.81 -20.77 1.79
C GLY A 61 -16.52 -20.91 0.98
N GLY A 62 -15.86 -22.03 1.13
CA GLY A 62 -14.59 -22.34 0.48
C GLY A 62 -13.44 -22.50 1.46
N PRO A 63 -12.29 -23.03 1.00
CA PRO A 63 -11.13 -23.23 1.84
C PRO A 63 -10.37 -21.94 2.13
N GLY A 64 -9.57 -21.95 3.18
CA GLY A 64 -8.68 -20.86 3.53
C GLY A 64 -9.36 -19.74 4.31
N LEU A 65 -8.63 -18.65 4.46
CA LEU A 65 -9.04 -17.46 5.19
C LEU A 65 -8.86 -16.24 4.30
N ILE A 66 -9.69 -15.23 4.50
CA ILE A 66 -9.56 -13.92 3.84
C ILE A 66 -9.48 -12.82 4.88
N MET A 67 -8.92 -11.68 4.48
CA MET A 67 -8.94 -10.49 5.34
C MET A 67 -10.35 -9.92 5.42
N ARG A 68 -10.78 -9.61 6.64
CA ARG A 68 -12.14 -9.13 6.92
C ARG A 68 -12.40 -7.78 6.28
N PRO A 69 -13.53 -7.62 5.57
CA PRO A 69 -13.85 -6.37 4.89
C PRO A 69 -14.06 -5.20 5.85
N ASP A 70 -14.65 -5.43 7.02
CA ASP A 70 -14.89 -4.39 8.03
C ASP A 70 -13.59 -3.84 8.62
N VAL A 71 -12.60 -4.69 8.86
CA VAL A 71 -11.28 -4.28 9.38
C VAL A 71 -10.51 -3.51 8.31
N VAL A 72 -10.50 -3.99 7.08
CA VAL A 72 -9.84 -3.30 5.95
C VAL A 72 -10.51 -1.96 5.68
N ASP A 73 -11.83 -1.90 5.71
CA ASP A 73 -12.60 -0.68 5.51
C ASP A 73 -12.26 0.39 6.55
N ALA A 74 -12.21 0.01 7.83
CA ALA A 74 -11.83 0.92 8.92
C ALA A 74 -10.37 1.39 8.78
N ALA A 75 -9.46 0.52 8.37
CA ALA A 75 -8.07 0.87 8.13
C ALA A 75 -7.93 1.88 6.99
N LEU A 76 -8.69 1.70 5.91
CA LEU A 76 -8.73 2.64 4.78
C LEU A 76 -9.26 4.01 5.21
N ASP A 77 -10.34 4.06 5.98
CA ASP A 77 -10.86 5.32 6.50
C ASP A 77 -9.80 6.06 7.30
N ALA A 78 -9.13 5.38 8.22
CA ALA A 78 -8.12 5.99 9.08
C ALA A 78 -6.93 6.54 8.27
N VAL A 79 -6.43 5.82 7.28
CA VAL A 79 -5.30 6.29 6.48
C VAL A 79 -5.69 7.47 5.59
N LEU A 80 -6.89 7.44 5.01
CA LEU A 80 -7.38 8.53 4.18
C LEU A 80 -7.64 9.80 5.00
N GLU A 81 -8.21 9.67 6.19
CA GLU A 81 -8.38 10.78 7.14
C GLU A 81 -7.04 11.37 7.56
N THR A 82 -6.06 10.54 7.88
CA THR A 82 -4.70 10.99 8.25
C THR A 82 -4.06 11.78 7.10
N ARG A 83 -4.18 11.31 5.87
CA ARG A 83 -3.66 12.01 4.70
C ARG A 83 -4.35 13.36 4.48
N THR A 84 -5.66 13.38 4.62
CA THR A 84 -6.45 14.62 4.50
C THR A 84 -6.06 15.63 5.60
N ALA A 85 -5.94 15.19 6.84
CA ALA A 85 -5.53 16.04 7.96
C ALA A 85 -4.11 16.59 7.78
N ALA A 86 -3.23 15.84 7.12
CA ALA A 86 -1.89 16.29 6.76
C ALA A 86 -1.89 17.24 5.55
N GLY A 87 -3.04 17.49 4.94
CA GLY A 87 -3.18 18.36 3.77
C GLY A 87 -2.61 17.75 2.49
N LEU A 88 -2.54 16.43 2.41
CA LEU A 88 -2.12 15.74 1.19
C LEU A 88 -3.29 15.66 0.21
N ALA A 89 -2.99 15.87 -1.06
CA ALA A 89 -3.98 15.72 -2.12
C ALA A 89 -4.44 14.24 -2.22
N PRO A 90 -5.67 14.00 -2.73
CA PRO A 90 -6.12 12.64 -3.00
C PRO A 90 -5.14 11.85 -3.88
N CYS A 91 -5.06 10.54 -3.63
CA CYS A 91 -4.20 9.65 -4.39
C CYS A 91 -4.89 8.30 -4.60
N PRO A 92 -4.43 7.49 -5.55
CA PRO A 92 -4.97 6.15 -5.76
C PRO A 92 -4.79 5.25 -4.54
N VAL A 93 -5.78 4.39 -4.31
CA VAL A 93 -5.69 3.24 -3.40
C VAL A 93 -5.50 2.00 -4.25
N ILE A 94 -4.43 1.28 -4.00
CA ILE A 94 -4.04 0.11 -4.79
C ILE A 94 -3.94 -1.11 -3.90
N TYR A 95 -4.59 -2.19 -4.30
CA TYR A 95 -4.43 -3.51 -3.75
C TYR A 95 -3.50 -4.33 -4.66
N LEU A 96 -2.43 -4.86 -4.08
CA LEU A 96 -1.45 -5.64 -4.82
C LEU A 96 -1.87 -7.10 -4.86
N SER A 97 -2.17 -7.57 -6.05
CA SER A 97 -2.73 -8.90 -6.28
C SER A 97 -2.23 -9.47 -7.62
N PRO A 98 -1.91 -10.77 -7.70
CA PRO A 98 -1.54 -11.38 -8.97
C PRO A 98 -2.64 -11.35 -10.03
N ARG A 99 -3.89 -11.12 -9.61
CA ARG A 99 -5.06 -10.97 -10.51
C ARG A 99 -5.23 -9.55 -11.04
N GLY A 100 -4.44 -8.59 -10.55
CA GLY A 100 -4.56 -7.20 -10.95
C GLY A 100 -4.03 -6.91 -12.34
N THR A 101 -4.25 -5.68 -12.78
CA THR A 101 -3.66 -5.18 -14.02
C THR A 101 -2.14 -5.14 -13.88
N PRO A 102 -1.38 -5.65 -14.86
CA PRO A 102 0.08 -5.60 -14.80
C PRO A 102 0.62 -4.17 -14.63
N LEU A 103 1.53 -4.00 -13.68
CA LEU A 103 2.21 -2.72 -13.47
C LEU A 103 3.19 -2.48 -14.63
N VAL A 104 2.95 -1.43 -15.38
CA VAL A 104 3.81 -1.00 -16.49
C VAL A 104 4.40 0.38 -16.20
N GLN A 105 5.49 0.72 -16.89
CA GLN A 105 6.20 1.97 -16.65
C GLN A 105 5.32 3.22 -16.81
N ALA A 106 4.36 3.18 -17.72
CA ALA A 106 3.40 4.28 -17.91
C ALA A 106 2.58 4.53 -16.64
N ARG A 107 2.13 3.47 -15.96
CA ARG A 107 1.39 3.58 -14.70
C ARG A 107 2.29 4.08 -13.57
N VAL A 108 3.52 3.61 -13.52
CA VAL A 108 4.52 4.07 -12.54
C VAL A 108 4.74 5.58 -12.68
N ARG A 109 4.89 6.09 -13.90
CA ARG A 109 5.05 7.53 -14.15
C ARG A 109 3.83 8.32 -13.65
N ALA A 110 2.63 7.85 -13.98
CA ALA A 110 1.40 8.52 -13.54
C ALA A 110 1.30 8.57 -12.01
N LEU A 111 1.68 7.51 -11.31
CA LEU A 111 1.71 7.47 -9.85
C LEU A 111 2.76 8.41 -9.28
N ALA A 112 3.95 8.46 -9.88
CA ALA A 112 5.05 9.32 -9.42
C ALA A 112 4.75 10.81 -9.62
N GLU A 113 3.95 11.17 -10.60
CA GLU A 113 3.51 12.54 -10.87
C GLU A 113 2.45 13.03 -9.87
N GLY A 114 1.80 12.13 -9.16
CA GLY A 114 0.78 12.44 -8.16
C GLY A 114 1.36 12.79 -6.79
N SER A 115 0.49 12.84 -5.80
CA SER A 115 0.86 13.13 -4.40
C SER A 115 1.38 11.92 -3.63
N GLY A 116 1.24 10.74 -4.19
CA GLY A 116 1.59 9.48 -3.53
C GLY A 116 0.62 8.37 -3.82
N VAL A 117 0.57 7.39 -2.94
CA VAL A 117 -0.25 6.19 -3.09
C VAL A 117 -0.61 5.61 -1.73
N VAL A 118 -1.80 5.03 -1.63
CA VAL A 118 -2.18 4.15 -0.53
C VAL A 118 -2.09 2.72 -1.04
N LEU A 119 -1.29 1.89 -0.38
CA LEU A 119 -1.09 0.49 -0.76
C LEU A 119 -1.69 -0.43 0.28
N LEU A 120 -2.56 -1.32 -0.16
CA LEU A 120 -3.14 -2.38 0.66
C LEU A 120 -2.39 -3.69 0.38
N CYS A 121 -1.72 -4.20 1.41
CA CYS A 121 -1.00 -5.46 1.35
C CYS A 121 -1.89 -6.58 1.91
N GLY A 122 -2.31 -7.49 1.03
CA GLY A 122 -3.09 -8.65 1.43
C GLY A 122 -2.23 -9.76 2.01
N ARG A 123 -2.87 -10.58 2.81
CA ARG A 123 -2.34 -11.85 3.33
C ARG A 123 -3.43 -12.91 3.20
N TYR A 124 -3.11 -14.13 3.59
CA TYR A 124 -4.02 -15.28 3.46
C TYR A 124 -4.41 -15.49 1.99
N GLU A 125 -5.67 -15.80 1.71
CA GLU A 125 -6.20 -15.96 0.35
C GLU A 125 -6.56 -14.61 -0.30
N GLY A 126 -6.29 -13.51 0.38
CA GLY A 126 -6.51 -12.15 -0.12
C GLY A 126 -7.47 -11.33 0.72
N VAL A 127 -7.95 -10.25 0.14
CA VAL A 127 -8.90 -9.32 0.74
C VAL A 127 -10.30 -9.62 0.20
N ASP A 128 -11.30 -9.50 1.06
CA ASP A 128 -12.70 -9.71 0.66
C ASP A 128 -13.07 -8.79 -0.51
N GLN A 129 -13.60 -9.37 -1.57
CA GLN A 129 -13.93 -8.67 -2.80
C GLN A 129 -14.93 -7.53 -2.57
N ARG A 130 -15.79 -7.66 -1.58
CA ARG A 130 -16.80 -6.64 -1.27
C ARG A 130 -16.21 -5.28 -0.93
N VAL A 131 -15.10 -5.24 -0.17
CA VAL A 131 -14.45 -3.97 0.17
C VAL A 131 -13.69 -3.39 -1.04
N LEU A 132 -13.09 -4.24 -1.86
CA LEU A 132 -12.41 -3.80 -3.08
C LEU A 132 -13.39 -3.10 -4.03
N GLU A 133 -14.57 -3.67 -4.21
CA GLU A 133 -15.61 -3.12 -5.07
C GLU A 133 -16.24 -1.86 -4.47
N ALA A 134 -16.61 -1.90 -3.18
CA ALA A 134 -17.26 -0.78 -2.50
C ALA A 134 -16.36 0.48 -2.46
N ARG A 135 -15.05 0.30 -2.38
CA ARG A 135 -14.09 1.39 -2.34
C ARG A 135 -13.46 1.72 -3.69
N ALA A 136 -13.87 1.03 -4.76
CA ALA A 136 -13.29 1.18 -6.10
C ALA A 136 -11.76 1.11 -6.07
N ILE A 137 -11.22 0.11 -5.35
CA ILE A 137 -9.77 -0.08 -5.19
C ILE A 137 -9.19 -0.65 -6.49
N GLU A 138 -8.12 -0.04 -6.97
CA GLU A 138 -7.39 -0.52 -8.14
C GLU A 138 -6.58 -1.76 -7.77
N GLU A 139 -6.74 -2.85 -8.51
CA GLU A 139 -5.94 -4.06 -8.35
C GLU A 139 -4.78 -4.05 -9.33
N VAL A 140 -3.56 -4.19 -8.81
CA VAL A 140 -2.32 -4.12 -9.60
C VAL A 140 -1.45 -5.35 -9.33
N SER A 141 -0.91 -5.94 -10.38
CA SER A 141 0.01 -7.08 -10.34
C SER A 141 1.42 -6.65 -10.73
N ILE A 142 2.42 -7.13 -10.00
CA ILE A 142 3.82 -6.94 -10.38
C ILE A 142 4.38 -8.10 -11.23
N GLY A 143 3.59 -9.13 -11.49
CA GLY A 143 4.02 -10.26 -12.28
C GLY A 143 3.09 -11.46 -12.17
N ASP A 144 3.28 -12.41 -13.06
CA ASP A 144 2.50 -13.65 -13.10
C ASP A 144 3.11 -14.70 -12.15
N PHE A 145 3.01 -14.42 -10.85
CA PHE A 145 3.45 -15.31 -9.78
C PHE A 145 2.74 -14.95 -8.47
N VAL A 146 2.71 -15.89 -7.54
CA VAL A 146 2.03 -15.72 -6.25
C VAL A 146 3.08 -15.53 -5.15
N LEU A 147 2.86 -14.51 -4.31
CA LEU A 147 3.65 -14.24 -3.12
C LEU A 147 2.83 -14.58 -1.86
N SER A 148 3.51 -14.74 -0.73
CA SER A 148 2.84 -14.96 0.57
C SER A 148 2.08 -13.74 1.09
N GLY A 149 2.32 -12.58 0.51
CA GLY A 149 1.66 -11.33 0.87
C GLY A 149 2.04 -10.21 -0.07
N GLY A 150 1.36 -9.07 0.05
CA GLY A 150 1.56 -7.92 -0.84
C GLY A 150 2.77 -7.05 -0.53
N GLU A 151 3.47 -7.27 0.60
CA GLU A 151 4.54 -6.39 1.04
C GLU A 151 5.72 -6.31 0.06
N PRO A 152 6.24 -7.41 -0.52
CA PRO A 152 7.30 -7.30 -1.53
C PRO A 152 6.83 -6.55 -2.77
N ALA A 153 5.59 -6.74 -3.19
CA ALA A 153 5.00 -6.02 -4.32
C ALA A 153 4.87 -4.52 -4.04
N ALA A 154 4.47 -4.15 -2.81
CA ALA A 154 4.40 -2.77 -2.37
C ALA A 154 5.79 -2.11 -2.42
N ILE A 155 6.81 -2.79 -1.95
CA ILE A 155 8.19 -2.31 -2.00
C ILE A 155 8.64 -2.10 -3.45
N CYS A 156 8.34 -3.02 -4.35
CA CYS A 156 8.66 -2.89 -5.78
C CYS A 156 7.96 -1.66 -6.40
N LEU A 157 6.68 -1.47 -6.14
CA LEU A 157 5.92 -0.35 -6.68
C LEU A 157 6.47 0.98 -6.16
N ILE A 158 6.71 1.09 -4.85
CA ILE A 158 7.29 2.30 -4.24
C ILE A 158 8.67 2.58 -4.84
N ALA A 159 9.53 1.57 -4.94
CA ALA A 159 10.87 1.72 -5.51
C ALA A 159 10.82 2.27 -6.94
N ALA A 160 9.92 1.75 -7.76
CA ALA A 160 9.74 2.20 -9.14
C ALA A 160 9.27 3.67 -9.21
N CYS A 161 8.35 4.07 -8.35
CA CYS A 161 7.85 5.45 -8.28
C CYS A 161 8.90 6.42 -7.75
N VAL A 162 9.52 6.08 -6.62
CA VAL A 162 10.53 6.95 -5.95
C VAL A 162 11.69 7.25 -6.89
N ARG A 163 12.11 6.29 -7.68
CA ARG A 163 13.20 6.47 -8.65
C ARG A 163 12.92 7.62 -9.63
N LEU A 164 11.65 7.87 -9.94
CA LEU A 164 11.24 8.91 -10.90
C LEU A 164 11.01 10.28 -10.25
N LEU A 165 11.06 10.38 -8.92
CA LEU A 165 10.87 11.66 -8.25
C LEU A 165 12.05 12.61 -8.51
N PRO A 166 11.78 13.92 -8.56
CA PRO A 166 12.86 14.90 -8.72
C PRO A 166 13.95 14.73 -7.66
N ARG A 167 15.20 14.90 -8.06
CA ARG A 167 16.40 14.85 -7.18
C ARG A 167 16.76 13.46 -6.65
N VAL A 168 16.12 12.39 -7.10
CA VAL A 168 16.48 11.03 -6.67
C VAL A 168 17.62 10.48 -7.49
N LEU A 169 17.57 10.62 -8.80
CA LEU A 169 18.60 10.11 -9.72
C LEU A 169 19.75 11.11 -9.99
N GLY A 170 19.79 12.22 -9.32
CA GLY A 170 20.70 13.31 -9.65
C GLY A 170 20.19 14.18 -10.80
N ALA A 171 20.84 15.29 -11.00
CA ALA A 171 20.47 16.22 -12.06
C ALA A 171 20.91 15.73 -13.44
#